data_c5acfdd7924dd0b3bd8ab9ddebede1ca
#
_entry.id   c5acfdd7924dd0b3bd8ab9ddebede1ca
#
_cell.length_a   1.000
_cell.length_b   1.000
_cell.length_c   1.000
_cell.angle_alpha   90.00
_cell.angle_beta   90.00
_cell.angle_gamma   90.00
#
_symmetry.space_group_name_H-M   'P 1'
#
loop_
_entity.id
_entity.type
_entity.pdbx_description
1 polymer ?
#
loop_
_entity_poly.entity_id
_entity_poly.type
_entity_poly.pdbx_seq_one_letter_code
_entity_poly.pdbx_strand_id
1 'polypeptide(L)'
;MQYVGIQTQQNRNNLRSGFLLLLFPCLVTALLYLSCYLLVLFGYGKSMEIEMMPMVNHFFLSSLPYTLGVVVIWFLIAYWANTSIINSATCSKPLDRKENKRVYNLVENLCMSQGMSMPKINIIYDDSLNAFASGINDRTYTITLSRGIIQKLNDEELEAVIGHELTHIRNRDVRLLIISIVFVGIFSMLTEITFYAITHIRVRSNSKGSGGIFIFIFIALLIAAIGFRFASLMRFAISRKREYMADAG
;
A
#
# COMPACT_ATOMS: atom_id res chain seq x y z
N MET A 1 -22.17 9.45 18.47
CA MET A 1 -21.14 9.85 17.47
C MET A 1 -21.61 11.15 16.80
N GLN A 2 -20.74 12.15 16.66
CA GLN A 2 -21.09 13.36 15.90
C GLN A 2 -21.09 13.03 14.41
N TYR A 3 -22.19 13.29 13.72
CA TYR A 3 -22.30 13.20 12.26
C TYR A 3 -21.27 14.16 11.62
N VAL A 4 -20.36 13.62 10.87
CA VAL A 4 -19.34 14.40 10.16
C VAL A 4 -19.75 14.45 8.68
N GLY A 5 -20.05 15.65 8.16
CA GLY A 5 -20.45 15.81 6.77
C GLY A 5 -19.45 15.21 5.77
N ILE A 6 -19.95 14.70 4.63
CA ILE A 6 -19.17 14.00 3.59
C ILE A 6 -17.97 14.79 3.11
N GLN A 7 -18.11 16.10 2.90
CA GLN A 7 -17.02 16.98 2.49
C GLN A 7 -15.87 17.02 3.55
N THR A 8 -16.23 17.01 4.82
CA THR A 8 -15.26 16.98 5.91
C THR A 8 -14.51 15.64 5.95
N GLN A 9 -15.20 14.54 5.67
CA GLN A 9 -14.56 13.21 5.57
C GLN A 9 -13.61 13.13 4.39
N GLN A 10 -14.04 13.58 3.20
CA GLN A 10 -13.19 13.64 2.01
C GLN A 10 -11.93 14.49 2.24
N ASN A 11 -12.07 15.67 2.84
CA ASN A 11 -10.94 16.53 3.16
C ASN A 11 -9.98 15.88 4.16
N ARG A 12 -10.51 15.23 5.19
CA ARG A 12 -9.69 14.46 6.14
C ARG A 12 -8.92 13.33 5.47
N ASN A 13 -9.55 12.58 4.58
CA ASN A 13 -8.91 11.46 3.89
C ASN A 13 -7.89 11.93 2.86
N ASN A 14 -8.16 13.02 2.16
CA ASN A 14 -7.19 13.68 1.29
C ASN A 14 -5.95 14.16 2.08
N LEU A 15 -6.17 14.80 3.23
CA LEU A 15 -5.09 15.30 4.07
C LEU A 15 -4.26 14.15 4.66
N ARG A 16 -4.89 13.06 5.06
CA ARG A 16 -4.20 11.83 5.52
C ARG A 16 -3.41 11.16 4.39
N SER A 17 -4.01 11.07 3.20
CA SER A 17 -3.31 10.55 2.02
C SER A 17 -2.07 11.39 1.69
N GLY A 18 -2.21 12.73 1.71
CA GLY A 18 -1.09 13.65 1.52
C GLY A 18 -0.02 13.51 2.60
N PHE A 19 -0.43 13.40 3.87
CA PHE A 19 0.48 13.17 4.99
C PHE A 19 1.25 11.85 4.86
N LEU A 20 0.58 10.76 4.47
CA LEU A 20 1.25 9.47 4.24
C LEU A 20 2.23 9.53 3.07
N LEU A 21 1.86 10.22 1.98
CA LEU A 21 2.74 10.42 0.84
C LEU A 21 4.02 11.18 1.20
N LEU A 22 3.95 12.13 2.14
CA LEU A 22 5.12 12.85 2.65
C LEU A 22 5.89 12.06 3.71
N LEU A 23 5.17 11.37 4.60
CA LEU A 23 5.78 10.59 5.68
C LEU A 23 6.64 9.46 5.15
N PHE A 24 6.25 8.84 4.05
CA PHE A 24 6.97 7.70 3.50
C PHE A 24 8.39 8.03 3.04
N PRO A 25 8.65 9.05 2.18
CA PRO A 25 10.01 9.46 1.85
C PRO A 25 10.83 9.86 3.09
N CYS A 26 10.20 10.54 4.06
CA CYS A 26 10.87 10.88 5.32
C CYS A 26 11.30 9.64 6.11
N LEU A 27 10.43 8.62 6.18
CA LEU A 27 10.76 7.36 6.84
C LEU A 27 11.91 6.64 6.12
N VAL A 28 11.85 6.55 4.79
CA VAL A 28 12.89 5.92 3.99
C VAL A 28 14.23 6.64 4.14
N THR A 29 14.24 7.97 4.12
CA THR A 29 15.47 8.75 4.32
C THR A 29 16.04 8.61 5.73
N ALA A 30 15.18 8.55 6.75
CA ALA A 30 15.61 8.29 8.14
C ALA A 30 16.21 6.88 8.28
N LEU A 31 15.60 5.87 7.66
CA LEU A 31 16.13 4.51 7.64
C LEU A 31 17.45 4.41 6.85
N LEU A 32 17.58 5.16 5.76
CA LEU A 32 18.83 5.27 5.01
C LEU A 32 19.94 5.87 5.89
N TYR A 33 19.66 6.97 6.59
CA TYR A 33 20.63 7.59 7.50
C TYR A 33 21.04 6.64 8.61
N LEU A 34 20.08 5.95 9.23
CA LEU A 34 20.35 4.93 10.23
C LEU A 34 21.22 3.80 9.67
N SER A 35 20.97 3.35 8.43
CA SER A 35 21.78 2.31 7.81
C SER A 35 23.23 2.77 7.58
N CYS A 36 23.43 3.99 7.09
CA CYS A 36 24.76 4.56 6.92
C CYS A 36 25.50 4.67 8.27
N TYR A 37 24.80 5.12 9.31
CA TYR A 37 25.35 5.21 10.67
C TYR A 37 25.80 3.84 11.19
N LEU A 38 24.94 2.82 11.10
CA LEU A 38 25.25 1.47 11.56
C LEU A 38 26.38 0.83 10.74
N LEU A 39 26.42 1.06 9.42
CA LEU A 39 27.51 0.57 8.56
C LEU A 39 28.86 1.16 8.96
N VAL A 40 28.93 2.47 9.23
CA VAL A 40 30.17 3.12 9.67
C VAL A 40 30.54 2.63 11.06
N LEU A 41 29.59 2.55 11.99
CA LEU A 41 29.82 2.10 13.37
C LEU A 41 30.40 0.68 13.42
N PHE A 42 29.79 -0.26 12.69
CA PHE A 42 30.20 -1.68 12.73
C PHE A 42 31.29 -2.01 11.73
N GLY A 43 31.39 -1.29 10.60
CA GLY A 43 32.39 -1.54 9.57
C GLY A 43 33.74 -0.90 9.87
N TYR A 44 33.78 0.27 10.51
CA TYR A 44 34.97 1.08 10.74
C TYR A 44 35.21 1.43 12.22
N GLY A 45 34.31 1.08 13.09
CA GLY A 45 34.02 1.65 14.41
C GLY A 45 35.04 1.50 15.53
N LYS A 46 36.29 1.03 15.28
CA LYS A 46 37.32 1.04 16.32
C LYS A 46 38.52 1.96 16.03
N SER A 47 38.60 2.49 14.82
CA SER A 47 39.79 3.22 14.37
C SER A 47 39.59 4.73 14.20
N MET A 48 38.36 5.25 14.26
CA MET A 48 38.05 6.62 13.84
C MET A 48 36.94 7.30 14.65
N GLU A 49 37.11 7.49 15.97
CA GLU A 49 36.12 8.19 16.79
C GLU A 49 35.90 9.66 16.36
N ILE A 50 36.87 10.30 15.74
CA ILE A 50 36.85 11.73 15.39
C ILE A 50 36.24 12.01 14.01
N GLU A 51 36.23 11.04 13.08
CA GLU A 51 35.76 11.23 11.69
C GLU A 51 34.48 10.45 11.35
N MET A 52 33.80 9.89 12.32
CA MET A 52 32.64 9.04 12.10
C MET A 52 31.47 9.80 11.44
N MET A 53 31.10 10.97 11.94
CA MET A 53 29.96 11.75 11.43
C MET A 53 30.20 12.30 10.01
N PRO A 54 31.36 12.86 9.66
CA PRO A 54 31.64 13.25 8.27
C PRO A 54 31.52 12.08 7.30
N MET A 55 31.98 10.89 7.67
CA MET A 55 31.90 9.68 6.86
C MET A 55 30.44 9.20 6.68
N VAL A 56 29.63 9.19 7.73
CA VAL A 56 28.19 8.89 7.68
C VAL A 56 27.48 9.85 6.73
N ASN A 57 27.72 11.17 6.87
CA ASN A 57 27.11 12.18 6.05
C ASN A 57 27.51 12.04 4.57
N HIS A 58 28.77 11.70 4.29
CA HIS A 58 29.24 11.47 2.93
C HIS A 58 28.49 10.28 2.28
N PHE A 59 28.41 9.13 2.96
CA PHE A 59 27.66 7.97 2.45
C PHE A 59 26.17 8.29 2.28
N PHE A 60 25.58 8.97 3.23
CA PHE A 60 24.17 9.36 3.17
C PHE A 60 23.90 10.27 1.97
N LEU A 61 24.65 11.37 1.82
CA LEU A 61 24.44 12.31 0.72
C LEU A 61 24.70 11.68 -0.65
N SER A 62 25.67 10.77 -0.75
CA SER A 62 25.96 10.04 -1.99
C SER A 62 24.84 9.05 -2.36
N SER A 63 24.22 8.42 -1.37
CA SER A 63 23.16 7.41 -1.58
C SER A 63 21.77 8.01 -1.71
N LEU A 64 21.54 9.21 -1.18
CA LEU A 64 20.22 9.86 -1.11
C LEU A 64 19.55 10.03 -2.49
N PRO A 65 20.21 10.56 -3.55
CA PRO A 65 19.57 10.75 -4.84
C PRO A 65 19.13 9.42 -5.48
N TYR A 66 19.90 8.37 -5.32
CA TYR A 66 19.53 7.04 -5.83
C TYR A 66 18.33 6.47 -5.08
N THR A 67 18.32 6.59 -3.75
CA THR A 67 17.20 6.11 -2.92
C THR A 67 15.92 6.87 -3.25
N LEU A 68 15.96 8.20 -3.36
CA LEU A 68 14.81 8.99 -3.76
C LEU A 68 14.35 8.66 -5.18
N GLY A 69 15.27 8.43 -6.11
CA GLY A 69 14.95 7.99 -7.47
C GLY A 69 14.18 6.66 -7.48
N VAL A 70 14.64 5.67 -6.72
CA VAL A 70 13.94 4.38 -6.57
C VAL A 70 12.55 4.56 -5.97
N VAL A 71 12.42 5.38 -4.93
CA VAL A 71 11.13 5.68 -4.29
C VAL A 71 10.16 6.32 -5.28
N VAL A 72 10.61 7.30 -6.05
CA VAL A 72 9.77 7.97 -7.05
C VAL A 72 9.33 6.98 -8.15
N ILE A 73 10.26 6.19 -8.69
CA ILE A 73 9.95 5.18 -9.70
C ILE A 73 8.92 4.18 -9.15
N TRP A 74 9.10 3.70 -7.93
CA TRP A 74 8.14 2.81 -7.29
C TRP A 74 6.76 3.43 -7.15
N PHE A 75 6.68 4.70 -6.71
CA PHE A 75 5.41 5.40 -6.64
C PHE A 75 4.71 5.52 -7.99
N LEU A 76 5.47 5.82 -9.05
CA LEU A 76 4.93 5.88 -10.40
C LEU A 76 4.39 4.51 -10.84
N ILE A 77 5.15 3.44 -10.65
CA ILE A 77 4.72 2.06 -10.96
C ILE A 77 3.45 1.73 -10.17
N ALA A 78 3.46 1.96 -8.86
CA ALA A 78 2.32 1.67 -8.00
C ALA A 78 1.07 2.48 -8.37
N TYR A 79 1.25 3.76 -8.73
CA TYR A 79 0.16 4.61 -9.18
C TYR A 79 -0.47 4.14 -10.49
N TRP A 80 0.36 3.78 -11.48
CA TRP A 80 -0.12 3.36 -12.79
C TRP A 80 -0.63 1.91 -12.79
N ALA A 81 0.00 1.04 -12.04
CA ALA A 81 -0.27 -0.40 -12.03
C ALA A 81 -1.25 -0.86 -10.94
N ASN A 82 -1.73 0.04 -10.04
CA ASN A 82 -2.54 -0.35 -8.88
C ASN A 82 -3.74 -1.24 -9.25
N THR A 83 -4.52 -0.84 -10.24
CA THR A 83 -5.71 -1.60 -10.68
C THR A 83 -5.32 -2.94 -11.28
N SER A 84 -4.26 -2.99 -12.10
CA SER A 84 -3.76 -4.23 -12.71
C SER A 84 -3.21 -5.19 -11.65
N ILE A 85 -2.50 -4.68 -10.66
CA ILE A 85 -1.96 -5.48 -9.54
C ILE A 85 -3.11 -6.11 -8.75
N ILE A 86 -4.14 -5.31 -8.39
CA ILE A 86 -5.31 -5.81 -7.65
C ILE A 86 -6.06 -6.85 -8.48
N ASN A 87 -6.34 -6.57 -9.76
CA ASN A 87 -7.05 -7.49 -10.63
C ASN A 87 -6.29 -8.81 -10.80
N SER A 88 -4.98 -8.77 -10.94
CA SER A 88 -4.14 -9.98 -11.04
C SER A 88 -4.11 -10.75 -9.72
N ALA A 89 -3.97 -10.07 -8.58
CA ALA A 89 -3.94 -10.69 -7.27
C ALA A 89 -5.28 -11.35 -6.88
N THR A 90 -6.40 -10.80 -7.36
CA THR A 90 -7.75 -11.29 -7.08
C THR A 90 -8.33 -12.14 -8.21
N CYS A 91 -7.60 -12.31 -9.32
CA CYS A 91 -8.08 -12.96 -10.54
C CYS A 91 -9.41 -12.38 -11.05
N SER A 92 -9.67 -11.09 -10.77
CA SER A 92 -10.90 -10.42 -11.17
C SER A 92 -10.89 -10.06 -12.64
N LYS A 93 -12.06 -10.15 -13.27
CA LYS A 93 -12.26 -9.81 -14.69
C LYS A 93 -13.32 -8.73 -14.81
N PRO A 94 -13.22 -7.84 -15.82
CA PRO A 94 -14.28 -6.90 -16.11
C PRO A 94 -15.60 -7.65 -16.36
N LEU A 95 -16.69 -7.17 -15.77
CA LEU A 95 -18.04 -7.65 -16.00
C LEU A 95 -18.68 -6.79 -17.10
N ASP A 96 -19.22 -7.41 -18.14
CA ASP A 96 -19.96 -6.67 -19.17
C ASP A 96 -21.43 -6.51 -18.74
N ARG A 97 -22.04 -5.37 -19.10
CA ARG A 97 -23.47 -5.10 -18.86
C ARG A 97 -24.37 -6.18 -19.47
N LYS A 98 -23.96 -6.76 -20.59
CA LYS A 98 -24.69 -7.84 -21.26
C LYS A 98 -24.67 -9.14 -20.48
N GLU A 99 -23.61 -9.40 -19.72
CA GLU A 99 -23.43 -10.61 -18.92
C GLU A 99 -24.29 -10.58 -17.65
N ASN A 100 -24.38 -9.40 -17.00
CA ASN A 100 -25.18 -9.27 -15.79
C ASN A 100 -25.86 -7.89 -15.70
N LYS A 101 -27.06 -7.78 -16.30
CA LYS A 101 -27.86 -6.57 -16.25
C LYS A 101 -28.33 -6.21 -14.85
N ARG A 102 -28.58 -7.21 -14.00
CA ARG A 102 -29.02 -7.01 -12.61
C ARG A 102 -28.00 -6.20 -11.82
N VAL A 103 -26.75 -6.64 -11.77
CA VAL A 103 -25.66 -5.95 -11.07
C VAL A 103 -25.45 -4.53 -11.62
N TYR A 104 -25.42 -4.41 -12.96
CA TYR A 104 -25.25 -3.09 -13.59
C TYR A 104 -26.34 -2.11 -13.21
N ASN A 105 -27.61 -2.53 -13.24
CA ASN A 105 -28.73 -1.66 -12.90
C ASN A 105 -28.72 -1.24 -11.43
N LEU A 106 -28.36 -2.14 -10.50
CA LEU A 106 -28.22 -1.82 -9.06
C LEU A 106 -27.13 -0.76 -8.84
N VAL A 107 -25.93 -0.97 -9.42
CA VAL A 107 -24.82 0.01 -9.30
C VAL A 107 -25.20 1.35 -9.94
N GLU A 108 -25.80 1.34 -11.13
CA GLU A 108 -26.20 2.56 -11.86
C GLU A 108 -27.25 3.37 -11.08
N ASN A 109 -28.29 2.69 -10.54
CA ASN A 109 -29.31 3.33 -9.73
C ASN A 109 -28.76 3.97 -8.46
N LEU A 110 -27.88 3.26 -7.75
CA LEU A 110 -27.21 3.79 -6.57
C LEU A 110 -26.30 4.97 -6.91
N CYS A 111 -25.54 4.89 -7.99
CA CYS A 111 -24.70 6.01 -8.43
C CYS A 111 -25.54 7.25 -8.80
N MET A 112 -26.64 7.05 -9.51
CA MET A 112 -27.56 8.15 -9.86
C MET A 112 -28.18 8.79 -8.60
N SER A 113 -28.63 7.97 -7.65
CA SER A 113 -29.23 8.49 -6.40
C SER A 113 -28.25 9.29 -5.54
N GLN A 114 -26.96 8.96 -5.62
CA GLN A 114 -25.90 9.61 -4.85
C GLN A 114 -25.14 10.70 -5.62
N GLY A 115 -25.48 10.94 -6.90
CA GLY A 115 -24.80 11.91 -7.76
C GLY A 115 -23.33 11.55 -8.01
N MET A 116 -23.00 10.26 -8.10
CA MET A 116 -21.66 9.74 -8.32
C MET A 116 -21.47 9.26 -9.76
N SER A 117 -20.23 9.37 -10.27
CA SER A 117 -19.86 8.70 -11.51
C SER A 117 -19.82 7.18 -11.30
N MET A 118 -20.33 6.43 -12.28
CA MET A 118 -20.37 4.97 -12.22
C MET A 118 -18.95 4.39 -12.24
N PRO A 119 -18.53 3.60 -11.23
CA PRO A 119 -17.26 2.91 -11.23
C PRO A 119 -17.27 1.74 -12.23
N LYS A 120 -16.10 1.21 -12.55
CA LYS A 120 -15.99 -0.05 -13.28
C LYS A 120 -16.51 -1.19 -12.42
N ILE A 121 -17.06 -2.22 -13.04
CA ILE A 121 -17.54 -3.41 -12.33
C ILE A 121 -16.71 -4.60 -12.76
N ASN A 122 -16.17 -5.31 -11.77
CA ASN A 122 -15.41 -6.55 -11.98
C ASN A 122 -16.09 -7.72 -11.26
N ILE A 123 -15.82 -8.92 -11.73
CA ILE A 123 -16.28 -10.17 -11.12
C ILE A 123 -15.09 -11.08 -10.80
N ILE A 124 -15.19 -11.76 -9.64
CA ILE A 124 -14.32 -12.87 -9.27
C ILE A 124 -15.15 -14.16 -9.37
N TYR A 125 -14.65 -15.13 -10.10
CA TYR A 125 -15.33 -16.42 -10.25
C TYR A 125 -15.04 -17.34 -9.05
N ASP A 126 -15.50 -16.91 -7.88
CA ASP A 126 -15.39 -17.62 -6.61
C ASP A 126 -16.76 -17.63 -5.91
N ASP A 127 -17.05 -18.72 -5.18
CA ASP A 127 -18.32 -18.91 -4.46
C ASP A 127 -18.36 -18.28 -3.06
N SER A 128 -17.28 -17.59 -2.65
CA SER A 128 -17.24 -16.80 -1.41
C SER A 128 -18.24 -15.63 -1.47
N LEU A 129 -18.64 -15.14 -0.30
CA LEU A 129 -19.41 -13.89 -0.16
C LEU A 129 -18.43 -12.74 0.02
N ASN A 130 -17.95 -12.19 -1.09
CA ASN A 130 -16.95 -11.12 -1.05
C ASN A 130 -17.28 -10.00 -2.03
N ALA A 131 -17.09 -8.77 -1.56
CA ALA A 131 -17.18 -7.55 -2.33
C ALA A 131 -16.11 -6.57 -1.85
N PHE A 132 -15.55 -5.76 -2.73
CA PHE A 132 -14.65 -4.68 -2.35
C PHE A 132 -14.55 -3.61 -3.42
N ALA A 133 -14.25 -2.40 -2.99
CA ALA A 133 -13.92 -1.28 -3.85
C ALA A 133 -12.40 -1.13 -4.02
N SER A 134 -11.97 -0.73 -5.21
CA SER A 134 -10.56 -0.43 -5.53
C SER A 134 -10.43 0.79 -6.42
N GLY A 135 -9.20 1.28 -6.64
CA GLY A 135 -8.93 2.46 -7.47
C GLY A 135 -8.53 3.69 -6.65
N ILE A 136 -7.91 4.67 -7.31
CA ILE A 136 -7.34 5.87 -6.68
C ILE A 136 -8.10 7.14 -7.09
N ASN A 137 -8.74 7.12 -8.25
CA ASN A 137 -9.44 8.26 -8.83
C ASN A 137 -10.69 7.81 -9.60
N ASP A 138 -11.51 8.76 -10.04
CA ASP A 138 -12.80 8.51 -10.71
C ASP A 138 -12.67 7.66 -12.00
N ARG A 139 -11.49 7.66 -12.65
CA ARG A 139 -11.23 6.84 -13.85
C ARG A 139 -10.85 5.40 -13.53
N THR A 140 -10.40 5.16 -12.31
CA THR A 140 -9.86 3.86 -11.88
C THR A 140 -10.70 3.18 -10.81
N TYR A 141 -11.70 3.87 -10.22
CA TYR A 141 -12.58 3.25 -9.25
C TYR A 141 -13.29 2.04 -9.85
N THR A 142 -13.27 0.95 -9.10
CA THR A 142 -13.81 -0.34 -9.51
C THR A 142 -14.47 -0.99 -8.31
N ILE A 143 -15.68 -1.52 -8.49
CA ILE A 143 -16.34 -2.41 -7.54
C ILE A 143 -16.13 -3.83 -8.04
N THR A 144 -15.63 -4.69 -7.20
CA THR A 144 -15.41 -6.10 -7.50
C THR A 144 -16.34 -6.95 -6.64
N LEU A 145 -17.12 -7.81 -7.27
CA LEU A 145 -18.06 -8.72 -6.62
C LEU A 145 -17.67 -10.16 -6.94
N SER A 146 -17.78 -11.04 -5.97
CA SER A 146 -17.63 -12.48 -6.22
C SER A 146 -18.91 -13.06 -6.87
N ARG A 147 -18.77 -14.16 -7.62
CA ARG A 147 -19.91 -14.90 -8.16
C ARG A 147 -20.86 -15.32 -7.05
N GLY A 148 -20.31 -15.79 -5.93
CA GLY A 148 -21.10 -16.28 -4.79
C GLY A 148 -22.01 -15.19 -4.20
N ILE A 149 -21.55 -13.95 -4.04
CA ILE A 149 -22.37 -12.87 -3.49
C ILE A 149 -23.51 -12.48 -4.46
N ILE A 150 -23.21 -12.46 -5.77
CA ILE A 150 -24.20 -12.12 -6.80
C ILE A 150 -25.32 -13.17 -6.87
N GLN A 151 -24.99 -14.45 -6.65
CA GLN A 151 -25.96 -15.55 -6.77
C GLN A 151 -26.78 -15.78 -5.49
N LYS A 152 -26.16 -15.56 -4.31
CA LYS A 152 -26.79 -15.89 -3.03
C LYS A 152 -27.64 -14.76 -2.45
N LEU A 153 -27.30 -13.51 -2.75
CA LEU A 153 -28.03 -12.37 -2.22
C LEU A 153 -29.20 -11.97 -3.13
N ASN A 154 -30.31 -11.58 -2.51
CA ASN A 154 -31.42 -10.93 -3.22
C ASN A 154 -31.04 -9.49 -3.63
N ASP A 155 -31.95 -8.77 -4.30
CA ASP A 155 -31.65 -7.41 -4.82
C ASP A 155 -31.39 -6.43 -3.69
N GLU A 156 -32.17 -6.44 -2.63
CA GLU A 156 -32.07 -5.52 -1.50
C GLU A 156 -30.75 -5.74 -0.71
N GLU A 157 -30.40 -7.01 -0.48
CA GLU A 157 -29.16 -7.39 0.20
C GLU A 157 -27.92 -7.02 -0.64
N LEU A 158 -27.98 -7.28 -1.96
CA LEU A 158 -26.89 -6.93 -2.87
C LEU A 158 -26.74 -5.42 -3.03
N GLU A 159 -27.87 -4.69 -3.07
CA GLU A 159 -27.89 -3.22 -3.09
C GLU A 159 -27.24 -2.64 -1.84
N ALA A 160 -27.51 -3.20 -0.67
CA ALA A 160 -26.90 -2.77 0.59
C ALA A 160 -25.38 -2.95 0.57
N VAL A 161 -24.89 -4.10 0.08
CA VAL A 161 -23.43 -4.35 -0.05
C VAL A 161 -22.79 -3.40 -1.05
N ILE A 162 -23.41 -3.20 -2.22
CA ILE A 162 -22.90 -2.27 -3.23
C ILE A 162 -22.89 -0.84 -2.70
N GLY A 163 -23.95 -0.42 -1.98
CA GLY A 163 -24.05 0.88 -1.34
C GLY A 163 -22.94 1.13 -0.32
N HIS A 164 -22.61 0.11 0.49
CA HIS A 164 -21.47 0.15 1.42
C HIS A 164 -20.15 0.38 0.67
N GLU A 165 -19.88 -0.35 -0.41
CA GLU A 165 -18.66 -0.19 -1.21
C GLU A 165 -18.62 1.18 -1.94
N LEU A 166 -19.76 1.67 -2.44
CA LEU A 166 -19.85 3.01 -3.02
C LEU A 166 -19.56 4.11 -2.00
N THR A 167 -19.96 3.91 -0.75
CA THR A 167 -19.65 4.85 0.34
C THR A 167 -18.14 4.97 0.57
N HIS A 168 -17.40 3.88 0.48
CA HIS A 168 -15.93 3.91 0.54
C HIS A 168 -15.31 4.70 -0.61
N ILE A 169 -15.81 4.53 -1.85
CA ILE A 169 -15.38 5.32 -3.01
C ILE A 169 -15.68 6.80 -2.78
N ARG A 170 -16.91 7.12 -2.38
CA ARG A 170 -17.36 8.50 -2.13
C ARG A 170 -16.54 9.20 -1.07
N ASN A 171 -16.19 8.49 0.01
CA ASN A 171 -15.37 9.01 1.10
C ASN A 171 -13.87 9.06 0.75
N ARG A 172 -13.46 8.56 -0.41
CA ARG A 172 -12.06 8.43 -0.84
C ARG A 172 -11.20 7.58 0.09
N ASP A 173 -11.83 6.68 0.84
CA ASP A 173 -11.15 5.76 1.75
C ASP A 173 -10.31 4.73 1.00
N VAL A 174 -10.81 4.28 -0.14
CA VAL A 174 -10.14 3.31 -1.01
C VAL A 174 -8.76 3.82 -1.44
N ARG A 175 -8.66 5.10 -1.79
CA ARG A 175 -7.39 5.75 -2.14
C ARG A 175 -6.36 5.65 -1.01
N LEU A 176 -6.80 5.94 0.21
CA LEU A 176 -5.94 5.88 1.40
C LEU A 176 -5.45 4.46 1.66
N LEU A 177 -6.33 3.46 1.49
CA LEU A 177 -5.99 2.04 1.66
C LEU A 177 -4.93 1.61 0.63
N ILE A 178 -5.11 1.93 -0.64
CA ILE A 178 -4.18 1.55 -1.70
C ILE A 178 -2.80 2.15 -1.46
N ILE A 179 -2.72 3.44 -1.09
CA ILE A 179 -1.46 4.09 -0.73
C ILE A 179 -0.78 3.33 0.41
N SER A 180 -1.53 2.92 1.43
CA SER A 180 -0.99 2.16 2.56
C SER A 180 -0.49 0.76 2.15
N ILE A 181 -1.19 0.07 1.26
CA ILE A 181 -0.78 -1.25 0.73
C ILE A 181 0.52 -1.11 -0.07
N VAL A 182 0.65 -0.07 -0.87
CA VAL A 182 1.87 0.21 -1.64
C VAL A 182 3.08 0.36 -0.71
N PHE A 183 2.91 1.05 0.42
CA PHE A 183 3.99 1.22 1.40
C PHE A 183 4.38 -0.10 2.08
N VAL A 184 3.38 -0.89 2.50
CA VAL A 184 3.64 -2.24 3.05
C VAL A 184 4.36 -3.10 2.02
N GLY A 185 3.93 -3.05 0.75
CA GLY A 185 4.52 -3.83 -0.35
C GLY A 185 6.01 -3.54 -0.58
N ILE A 186 6.44 -2.27 -0.53
CA ILE A 186 7.85 -1.91 -0.66
C ILE A 186 8.69 -2.58 0.45
N PHE A 187 8.27 -2.45 1.71
CA PHE A 187 9.04 -3.01 2.81
C PHE A 187 9.01 -4.54 2.81
N SER A 188 7.90 -5.16 2.40
CA SER A 188 7.82 -6.61 2.21
C SER A 188 8.81 -7.07 1.15
N MET A 189 8.81 -6.43 -0.02
CA MET A 189 9.74 -6.75 -1.11
C MET A 189 11.21 -6.57 -0.70
N LEU A 190 11.54 -5.49 0.00
CA LEU A 190 12.90 -5.28 0.52
C LEU A 190 13.30 -6.38 1.50
N THR A 191 12.39 -6.81 2.37
CA THR A 191 12.63 -7.92 3.30
C THR A 191 12.88 -9.23 2.54
N GLU A 192 12.06 -9.54 1.53
CA GLU A 192 12.21 -10.74 0.71
C GLU A 192 13.52 -10.75 -0.08
N ILE A 193 13.87 -9.64 -0.73
CA ILE A 193 15.15 -9.50 -1.46
C ILE A 193 16.33 -9.69 -0.51
N THR A 194 16.28 -9.08 0.68
CA THR A 194 17.35 -9.21 1.67
C THR A 194 17.46 -10.64 2.18
N PHE A 195 16.34 -11.30 2.47
CA PHE A 195 16.31 -12.69 2.89
C PHE A 195 16.84 -13.63 1.79
N TYR A 196 16.44 -13.40 0.54
CA TYR A 196 16.95 -14.14 -0.61
C TYR A 196 18.48 -13.97 -0.75
N ALA A 197 18.97 -12.74 -0.62
CA ALA A 197 20.40 -12.46 -0.66
C ALA A 197 21.16 -13.24 0.42
N ILE A 198 20.65 -13.30 1.66
CA ILE A 198 21.26 -14.06 2.76
C ILE A 198 21.34 -15.55 2.43
N THR A 199 20.28 -16.12 1.91
CA THR A 199 20.17 -17.57 1.67
C THR A 199 20.94 -18.05 0.46
N HIS A 200 21.16 -17.17 -0.55
CA HIS A 200 21.79 -17.54 -1.83
C HIS A 200 23.20 -16.99 -2.02
N ILE A 201 23.62 -15.98 -1.26
CA ILE A 201 25.02 -15.52 -1.32
C ILE A 201 25.88 -16.53 -0.58
N ARG A 202 26.60 -17.36 -1.35
CA ARG A 202 27.71 -18.18 -0.80
C ARG A 202 28.84 -17.25 -0.41
N VAL A 203 28.87 -16.84 0.84
CA VAL A 203 30.05 -16.14 1.38
C VAL A 203 31.21 -17.13 1.45
N ARG A 204 32.17 -16.94 0.54
CA ARG A 204 33.40 -17.72 0.56
C ARG A 204 34.15 -17.39 1.84
N SER A 205 34.14 -18.32 2.79
CA SER A 205 34.63 -18.20 4.19
C SER A 205 36.10 -17.79 4.34
N ASN A 206 36.84 -17.61 3.26
CA ASN A 206 38.31 -17.45 3.30
C ASN A 206 38.81 -16.02 3.02
N SER A 207 37.96 -15.01 2.95
CA SER A 207 38.44 -13.64 2.80
C SER A 207 38.26 -12.84 4.11
N LYS A 208 39.30 -12.11 4.51
CA LYS A 208 39.31 -11.19 5.68
C LYS A 208 38.19 -10.12 5.66
N GLY A 209 37.29 -10.12 4.64
CA GLY A 209 36.16 -9.20 4.47
C GLY A 209 34.77 -9.82 4.68
N SER A 210 34.68 -11.12 5.02
CA SER A 210 33.38 -11.79 5.13
C SER A 210 32.48 -11.23 6.27
N GLY A 211 33.10 -10.75 7.36
CA GLY A 211 32.37 -10.15 8.47
C GLY A 211 31.56 -8.91 8.10
N GLY A 212 32.07 -8.06 7.21
CA GLY A 212 31.39 -6.85 6.76
C GLY A 212 30.10 -7.12 5.96
N ILE A 213 30.09 -8.19 5.14
CA ILE A 213 28.91 -8.58 4.37
C ILE A 213 27.77 -9.05 5.29
N PHE A 214 28.08 -9.85 6.31
CA PHE A 214 27.08 -10.29 7.29
C PHE A 214 26.48 -9.13 8.09
N ILE A 215 27.31 -8.17 8.49
CA ILE A 215 26.86 -6.95 9.17
C ILE A 215 25.94 -6.14 8.26
N PHE A 216 26.32 -5.93 6.99
CA PHE A 216 25.50 -5.23 6.02
C PHE A 216 24.14 -5.89 5.83
N ILE A 217 24.11 -7.21 5.63
CA ILE A 217 22.88 -7.99 5.46
C ILE A 217 22.00 -7.91 6.71
N PHE A 218 22.59 -8.04 7.91
CA PHE A 218 21.85 -7.95 9.17
C PHE A 218 21.20 -6.57 9.34
N ILE A 219 21.94 -5.48 9.07
CA ILE A 219 21.43 -4.11 9.13
C ILE A 219 20.29 -3.91 8.13
N ALA A 220 20.44 -4.37 6.88
CA ALA A 220 19.42 -4.27 5.86
C ALA A 220 18.13 -5.01 6.27
N LEU A 221 18.24 -6.19 6.86
CA LEU A 221 17.12 -6.98 7.33
C LEU A 221 16.43 -6.33 8.53
N LEU A 222 17.18 -5.77 9.46
CA LEU A 222 16.64 -5.04 10.62
C LEU A 222 15.83 -3.81 10.16
N ILE A 223 16.37 -3.04 9.23
CA ILE A 223 15.72 -1.84 8.68
C ILE A 223 14.45 -2.21 7.91
N ALA A 224 14.51 -3.25 7.07
CA ALA A 224 13.35 -3.75 6.33
C ALA A 224 12.25 -4.22 7.31
N ALA A 225 12.61 -4.94 8.38
CA ALA A 225 11.66 -5.39 9.40
C ALA A 225 11.01 -4.23 10.16
N ILE A 226 11.78 -3.21 10.54
CA ILE A 226 11.25 -1.99 11.20
C ILE A 226 10.29 -1.27 10.24
N GLY A 227 10.69 -1.04 8.99
CA GLY A 227 9.86 -0.39 7.98
C GLY A 227 8.57 -1.16 7.71
N PHE A 228 8.63 -2.47 7.58
CA PHE A 228 7.46 -3.34 7.39
C PHE A 228 6.50 -3.28 8.58
N ARG A 229 7.01 -3.34 9.82
CA ARG A 229 6.19 -3.20 11.04
C ARG A 229 5.50 -1.85 11.11
N PHE A 230 6.24 -0.78 10.84
CA PHE A 230 5.66 0.57 10.84
C PHE A 230 4.57 0.71 9.77
N ALA A 231 4.83 0.29 8.54
CA ALA A 231 3.87 0.33 7.44
C ALA A 231 2.61 -0.52 7.75
N SER A 232 2.78 -1.70 8.37
CA SER A 232 1.68 -2.57 8.79
C SER A 232 0.82 -1.92 9.88
N LEU A 233 1.43 -1.30 10.90
CA LEU A 233 0.71 -0.57 11.94
C LEU A 233 -0.10 0.59 11.36
N MET A 234 0.47 1.34 10.41
CA MET A 234 -0.23 2.41 9.69
C MET A 234 -1.45 1.88 8.94
N ARG A 235 -1.31 0.76 8.23
CA ARG A 235 -2.44 0.10 7.53
C ARG A 235 -3.56 -0.28 8.50
N PHE A 236 -3.25 -0.90 9.64
CA PHE A 236 -4.24 -1.29 10.64
C PHE A 236 -4.94 -0.09 11.28
N ALA A 237 -4.21 0.97 11.59
CA ALA A 237 -4.78 2.19 12.15
C ALA A 237 -5.78 2.87 11.20
N ILE A 238 -5.53 2.80 9.89
CA ILE A 238 -6.41 3.35 8.87
C ILE A 238 -7.63 2.46 8.67
N SER A 239 -7.47 1.14 8.61
CA SER A 239 -8.54 0.18 8.31
C SER A 239 -9.67 0.24 9.34
N ARG A 240 -9.37 0.16 10.64
CA ARG A 240 -10.38 0.19 11.70
C ARG A 240 -11.30 1.42 11.66
N LYS A 241 -10.71 2.59 11.45
CA LYS A 241 -11.46 3.85 11.46
C LYS A 241 -12.39 4.01 10.26
N ARG A 242 -12.11 3.28 9.21
CA ARG A 242 -12.80 3.31 7.92
C ARG A 242 -14.13 2.56 7.98
N GLU A 243 -14.13 1.34 8.54
CA GLU A 243 -15.34 0.52 8.69
C GLU A 243 -16.42 1.25 9.51
N TYR A 244 -16.03 1.83 10.66
CA TYR A 244 -16.95 2.63 11.48
C TYR A 244 -17.56 3.85 10.76
N MET A 245 -16.90 4.37 9.73
CA MET A 245 -17.40 5.50 8.97
C MET A 245 -18.27 5.08 7.77
N ALA A 246 -18.05 3.90 7.22
CA ALA A 246 -18.87 3.36 6.15
C ALA A 246 -20.24 2.91 6.68
N ASP A 247 -20.27 2.30 7.86
CA ASP A 247 -21.51 1.87 8.53
C ASP A 247 -22.38 3.05 9.01
N ALA A 248 -21.81 4.24 9.11
CA ALA A 248 -22.51 5.45 9.55
C ALA A 248 -23.01 6.35 8.40
N GLY A 249 -22.73 6.02 7.16
CA GLY A 249 -23.07 6.81 5.97
C GLY A 249 -24.13 6.20 5.13
#